data_fff6e60f8c51defcc921da0078c33d9b
#
_entry.id   fff6e60f8c51defcc921da0078c33d9b
#
_cell.length_a   1.000
_cell.length_b   1.000
_cell.length_c   1.000
_cell.angle_alpha   90.00
_cell.angle_beta   90.00
_cell.angle_gamma   90.00
#
_symmetry.space_group_name_H-M   'P 1'
#
loop_
_entity.id
_entity.type
_entity.pdbx_description
1 polymer ?
#
loop_
_entity_poly.entity_id
_entity_poly.type
_entity_poly.pdbx_seq_one_letter_code
_entity_poly.pdbx_strand_id
1 'polypeptide(L)'
;MAEQPHHPEHLMERLAVGTLDRLVNLLFARPVQIVPLLFFLVSLLGAFALSLPSATESRQGTPFVDAWFTAVSALCVTGLSTLDVPNHWSGQGELTILVLIQLGGLGIMSASVLLVALFSRTMGFGIRRGLAAENSGITPGNVRPLLKIIVAFTFTFEAVVALWLFGWLWLGHGQPLADAAWNGLFHAISAFNNAGFALWSDNLMGFQSDWLFLTPIMAAVVAGGIGYPVYRDMWTQRGWKRISLHGRLTLYGYAFLLVVGALLFIILEWENGATMGNMEPHAHILNGLFQSVTARTAGFNAVNIGALSDQSLMLTSILMFIGGGGGGGGGGGGGGGGGAAPPPRRPETPRQAPHAGV
;
A
#
# COMPACT_ATOMS: atom_id res chain seq x y z
N MET A 1 15.45 67.46 -13.66
CA MET A 1 14.90 66.44 -12.72
C MET A 1 13.92 65.59 -13.52
N ALA A 2 14.36 64.41 -13.92
CA ALA A 2 13.52 63.50 -14.71
C ALA A 2 13.00 62.42 -13.74
N GLU A 3 11.68 62.36 -13.55
CA GLU A 3 10.98 61.29 -12.84
C GLU A 3 11.10 60.01 -13.64
N GLN A 4 11.67 58.97 -13.02
CA GLN A 4 11.67 57.65 -13.60
C GLN A 4 10.27 57.02 -13.42
N PRO A 5 9.69 56.37 -14.45
CA PRO A 5 8.42 55.72 -14.34
C PRO A 5 8.53 54.48 -13.47
N HIS A 6 7.76 54.42 -12.37
CA HIS A 6 7.58 53.25 -11.57
C HIS A 6 6.90 52.16 -12.40
N HIS A 7 7.61 51.11 -12.84
CA HIS A 7 7.08 49.95 -13.48
C HIS A 7 6.28 49.12 -12.45
N PRO A 8 4.98 48.94 -12.63
CA PRO A 8 4.12 48.16 -11.71
C PRO A 8 4.49 46.67 -11.65
N GLU A 9 5.21 46.16 -12.65
CA GLU A 9 5.67 44.78 -12.72
C GLU A 9 6.62 44.39 -11.58
N HIS A 10 7.54 45.27 -11.21
CA HIS A 10 8.49 45.05 -10.08
C HIS A 10 7.80 45.02 -8.70
N LEU A 11 6.64 45.66 -8.59
CA LEU A 11 5.87 45.64 -7.32
C LEU A 11 5.14 44.34 -7.15
N MET A 12 4.55 43.79 -8.23
CA MET A 12 3.85 42.47 -8.22
C MET A 12 4.84 41.35 -8.01
N GLU A 13 6.01 41.38 -8.62
CA GLU A 13 7.09 40.41 -8.41
C GLU A 13 7.57 40.39 -6.95
N ARG A 14 7.82 41.57 -6.35
CA ARG A 14 8.21 41.68 -4.93
C ARG A 14 7.13 41.22 -3.96
N LEU A 15 5.87 41.50 -4.27
CA LEU A 15 4.73 41.02 -3.46
C LEU A 15 4.54 39.49 -3.58
N ALA A 16 4.73 38.93 -4.78
CA ALA A 16 4.66 37.50 -5.00
C ALA A 16 5.80 36.75 -4.29
N VAL A 17 7.03 37.24 -4.41
CA VAL A 17 8.20 36.68 -3.71
C VAL A 17 8.05 36.80 -2.20
N GLY A 18 7.61 37.97 -1.69
CA GLY A 18 7.41 38.15 -0.25
C GLY A 18 6.27 37.33 0.35
N THR A 19 5.21 37.06 -0.42
CA THR A 19 4.13 36.15 0.01
C THR A 19 4.57 34.68 -0.05
N LEU A 20 5.32 34.30 -1.08
CA LEU A 20 5.89 32.95 -1.18
C LEU A 20 6.88 32.66 -0.04
N ASP A 21 7.77 33.60 0.25
CA ASP A 21 8.71 33.48 1.38
C ASP A 21 8.01 33.42 2.73
N ARG A 22 6.92 34.16 2.93
CA ARG A 22 6.10 34.07 4.15
C ARG A 22 5.39 32.74 4.25
N LEU A 23 4.82 32.21 3.16
CA LEU A 23 4.19 30.91 3.10
C LEU A 23 5.21 29.78 3.35
N VAL A 24 6.36 29.85 2.72
CA VAL A 24 7.47 28.92 2.92
C VAL A 24 7.94 28.96 4.38
N ASN A 25 8.15 30.13 4.96
CA ASN A 25 8.54 30.26 6.36
C ASN A 25 7.46 29.80 7.35
N LEU A 26 6.17 30.02 7.05
CA LEU A 26 5.04 29.49 7.86
C LEU A 26 4.95 27.95 7.76
N LEU A 27 5.16 27.38 6.60
CA LEU A 27 5.21 25.93 6.39
C LEU A 27 6.41 25.32 7.14
N PHE A 28 7.60 25.90 7.02
CA PHE A 28 8.80 25.39 7.73
C PHE A 28 8.75 25.64 9.25
N ALA A 29 7.95 26.58 9.75
CA ALA A 29 7.72 26.77 11.17
C ALA A 29 6.94 25.63 11.82
N ARG A 30 6.18 24.84 11.04
CA ARG A 30 5.36 23.72 11.53
C ARG A 30 5.56 22.46 10.68
N PRO A 31 6.71 21.79 10.80
CA PRO A 31 7.07 20.66 9.92
C PRO A 31 6.09 19.48 9.99
N VAL A 32 5.35 19.34 11.09
CA VAL A 32 4.31 18.29 11.25
C VAL A 32 3.15 18.48 10.26
N GLN A 33 2.86 19.72 9.87
CA GLN A 33 1.77 20.04 8.94
C GLN A 33 2.16 19.90 7.47
N ILE A 34 3.47 19.89 7.17
CA ILE A 34 3.98 19.77 5.79
C ILE A 34 3.62 18.40 5.20
N VAL A 35 3.76 17.32 5.97
CA VAL A 35 3.55 15.96 5.48
C VAL A 35 2.10 15.75 5.02
N PRO A 36 1.06 16.01 5.85
CA PRO A 36 -0.33 15.90 5.40
C PRO A 36 -0.66 16.81 4.20
N LEU A 37 -0.13 18.03 4.20
CA LEU A 37 -0.35 18.96 3.09
C LEU A 37 0.26 18.44 1.79
N LEU A 38 1.49 17.91 1.84
CA LEU A 38 2.15 17.31 0.68
C LEU A 38 1.36 16.12 0.14
N PHE A 39 0.91 15.22 1.04
CA PHE A 39 0.06 14.09 0.65
C PHE A 39 -1.24 14.55 0.00
N PHE A 40 -1.89 15.57 0.54
CA PHE A 40 -3.09 16.16 -0.05
C PHE A 40 -2.83 16.71 -1.45
N LEU A 41 -1.75 17.50 -1.63
CA LEU A 41 -1.39 18.06 -2.93
C LEU A 41 -1.04 16.98 -3.95
N VAL A 42 -0.25 15.98 -3.55
CA VAL A 42 0.10 14.86 -4.43
C VAL A 42 -1.15 14.05 -4.82
N SER A 43 -2.09 13.84 -3.88
CA SER A 43 -3.35 13.16 -4.19
C SER A 43 -4.21 13.93 -5.19
N LEU A 44 -4.24 15.27 -5.11
CA LEU A 44 -4.95 16.11 -6.10
C LEU A 44 -4.29 16.06 -7.47
N LEU A 45 -2.95 16.09 -7.53
CA LEU A 45 -2.21 15.94 -8.79
C LEU A 45 -2.44 14.57 -9.42
N GLY A 46 -2.42 13.51 -8.59
CA GLY A 46 -2.76 12.16 -9.03
C GLY A 46 -4.20 12.05 -9.54
N ALA A 47 -5.15 12.63 -8.83
CA ALA A 47 -6.56 12.68 -9.26
C ALA A 47 -6.73 13.39 -10.60
N PHE A 48 -6.05 14.52 -10.78
CA PHE A 48 -6.06 15.24 -12.06
C PHE A 48 -5.48 14.39 -13.19
N ALA A 49 -4.32 13.73 -12.96
CA ALA A 49 -3.70 12.85 -13.95
C ALA A 49 -4.62 11.66 -14.32
N LEU A 50 -5.29 11.06 -13.33
CA LEU A 50 -6.23 9.95 -13.53
C LEU A 50 -7.56 10.38 -14.16
N SER A 51 -7.96 11.66 -14.05
CA SER A 51 -9.17 12.17 -14.69
C SER A 51 -8.99 12.42 -16.21
N LEU A 52 -7.75 12.41 -16.70
CA LEU A 52 -7.49 12.66 -18.12
C LEU A 52 -8.00 11.51 -19.00
N PRO A 53 -8.52 11.83 -20.21
CA PRO A 53 -8.94 10.81 -21.18
C PRO A 53 -7.83 9.82 -21.55
N SER A 54 -6.57 10.23 -21.51
CA SER A 54 -5.43 9.37 -21.79
C SER A 54 -5.17 8.30 -20.73
N ALA A 55 -5.66 8.50 -19.49
CA ALA A 55 -5.50 7.57 -18.38
C ALA A 55 -6.51 6.41 -18.41
N THR A 56 -7.53 6.45 -19.29
CA THR A 56 -8.58 5.44 -19.38
C THR A 56 -8.53 4.70 -20.71
N GLU A 57 -8.84 3.39 -20.70
CA GLU A 57 -8.96 2.57 -21.92
C GLU A 57 -10.05 3.10 -22.86
N SER A 58 -11.19 3.54 -22.31
CA SER A 58 -12.29 4.12 -23.06
C SER A 58 -11.99 5.49 -23.67
N ARG A 59 -10.92 6.16 -23.22
CA ARG A 59 -10.54 7.54 -23.56
C ARG A 59 -11.62 8.60 -23.27
N GLN A 60 -12.57 8.28 -22.41
CA GLN A 60 -13.64 9.21 -22.00
C GLN A 60 -13.29 10.01 -20.75
N GLY A 61 -12.16 9.67 -20.08
CA GLY A 61 -11.79 10.20 -18.78
C GLY A 61 -12.61 9.58 -17.64
N THR A 62 -12.22 9.90 -16.42
CA THR A 62 -12.86 9.39 -15.20
C THR A 62 -13.47 10.56 -14.42
N PRO A 63 -14.67 10.40 -13.82
CA PRO A 63 -15.21 11.40 -12.90
C PRO A 63 -14.18 11.72 -11.80
N PHE A 64 -14.02 13.02 -11.50
CA PHE A 64 -12.98 13.48 -10.58
C PHE A 64 -13.02 12.79 -9.20
N VAL A 65 -14.21 12.48 -8.70
CA VAL A 65 -14.39 11.83 -7.39
C VAL A 65 -13.80 10.42 -7.39
N ASP A 66 -14.05 9.62 -8.44
CA ASP A 66 -13.51 8.27 -8.58
C ASP A 66 -12.00 8.28 -8.81
N ALA A 67 -11.52 9.22 -9.64
CA ALA A 67 -10.10 9.44 -9.86
C ALA A 67 -9.39 9.86 -8.58
N TRP A 68 -10.01 10.75 -7.78
CA TRP A 68 -9.43 11.18 -6.51
C TRP A 68 -9.47 10.08 -5.46
N PHE A 69 -10.55 9.32 -5.39
CA PHE A 69 -10.62 8.15 -4.50
C PHE A 69 -9.47 7.16 -4.81
N THR A 70 -9.27 6.82 -6.08
CA THR A 70 -8.21 5.93 -6.53
C THR A 70 -6.82 6.53 -6.25
N ALA A 71 -6.61 7.82 -6.50
CA ALA A 71 -5.35 8.51 -6.22
C ALA A 71 -5.02 8.53 -4.72
N VAL A 72 -6.01 8.83 -3.85
CA VAL A 72 -5.82 8.77 -2.38
C VAL A 72 -5.53 7.34 -1.94
N SER A 73 -6.29 6.37 -2.45
CA SER A 73 -6.10 4.95 -2.14
C SER A 73 -4.70 4.46 -2.52
N ALA A 74 -4.22 4.82 -3.72
CA ALA A 74 -2.88 4.47 -4.18
C ALA A 74 -1.78 5.16 -3.34
N LEU A 75 -1.92 6.46 -3.07
CA LEU A 75 -0.95 7.24 -2.31
C LEU A 75 -0.91 6.85 -0.83
N CYS A 76 -2.07 6.55 -0.22
CA CYS A 76 -2.15 6.06 1.16
C CYS A 76 -1.93 4.55 1.27
N VAL A 77 -1.65 3.89 0.15
CA VAL A 77 -1.36 2.44 0.09
C VAL A 77 -2.51 1.63 0.70
N THR A 78 -3.75 1.95 0.31
CA THR A 78 -4.96 1.34 0.88
C THR A 78 -5.49 0.18 0.04
N GLY A 79 -5.36 0.26 -1.29
CA GLY A 79 -5.76 -0.81 -2.22
C GLY A 79 -7.24 -0.86 -2.57
N LEU A 80 -8.02 0.14 -2.19
CA LEU A 80 -9.42 0.23 -2.55
C LEU A 80 -9.60 0.95 -3.88
N SER A 81 -10.49 0.47 -4.72
CA SER A 81 -10.89 1.13 -5.96
C SER A 81 -12.40 1.03 -6.14
N THR A 82 -13.02 2.11 -6.62
CA THR A 82 -14.43 2.13 -7.04
C THR A 82 -14.61 1.57 -8.45
N LEU A 83 -13.50 1.40 -9.17
CA LEU A 83 -13.45 1.00 -10.58
C LEU A 83 -12.62 -0.27 -10.72
N ASP A 84 -12.91 -1.06 -11.74
CA ASP A 84 -12.10 -2.25 -12.06
C ASP A 84 -10.76 -1.80 -12.68
N VAL A 85 -9.67 -2.03 -11.95
CA VAL A 85 -8.36 -1.47 -12.29
C VAL A 85 -7.89 -1.90 -13.68
N PRO A 86 -7.86 -3.21 -14.04
CA PRO A 86 -7.32 -3.65 -15.32
C PRO A 86 -8.19 -3.27 -16.54
N ASN A 87 -9.50 -3.11 -16.36
CA ASN A 87 -10.41 -2.81 -17.49
C ASN A 87 -10.72 -1.33 -17.65
N HIS A 88 -10.47 -0.53 -16.61
CA HIS A 88 -10.77 0.90 -16.65
C HIS A 88 -9.56 1.75 -17.02
N TRP A 89 -8.41 1.46 -16.42
CA TRP A 89 -7.20 2.27 -16.58
C TRP A 89 -6.38 1.79 -17.78
N SER A 90 -5.91 2.73 -18.57
CA SER A 90 -4.91 2.48 -19.61
C SER A 90 -3.53 2.28 -18.95
N GLY A 91 -2.53 1.82 -19.71
CA GLY A 91 -1.16 1.72 -19.20
C GLY A 91 -0.62 3.03 -18.62
N GLN A 92 -1.12 4.21 -19.07
CA GLN A 92 -0.79 5.50 -18.44
C GLN A 92 -1.49 5.68 -17.10
N GLY A 93 -2.74 5.24 -16.97
CA GLY A 93 -3.48 5.25 -15.70
C GLY A 93 -2.82 4.32 -14.68
N GLU A 94 -2.49 3.08 -15.09
CA GLU A 94 -1.78 2.10 -14.26
C GLU A 94 -0.40 2.61 -13.80
N LEU A 95 0.36 3.24 -14.71
CA LEU A 95 1.65 3.87 -14.37
C LEU A 95 1.46 4.99 -13.33
N THR A 96 0.40 5.80 -13.47
CA THR A 96 0.10 6.86 -12.51
C THR A 96 -0.22 6.26 -11.13
N ILE A 97 -1.02 5.20 -11.07
CA ILE A 97 -1.32 4.46 -9.83
C ILE A 97 -0.02 3.89 -9.23
N LEU A 98 0.82 3.27 -10.04
CA LEU A 98 2.09 2.69 -9.60
C LEU A 98 3.03 3.75 -8.99
N VAL A 99 3.15 4.91 -9.63
CA VAL A 99 3.96 6.04 -9.13
C VAL A 99 3.38 6.57 -7.81
N LEU A 100 2.07 6.66 -7.68
CA LEU A 100 1.42 7.09 -6.42
C LEU A 100 1.67 6.08 -5.30
N ILE A 101 1.59 4.77 -5.56
CA ILE A 101 1.93 3.71 -4.60
C ILE A 101 3.38 3.87 -4.14
N GLN A 102 4.32 4.04 -5.07
CA GLN A 102 5.74 4.18 -4.75
C GLN A 102 6.03 5.45 -3.94
N LEU A 103 5.42 6.58 -4.30
CA LEU A 103 5.53 7.83 -3.55
C LEU A 103 4.91 7.69 -2.15
N GLY A 104 3.78 7.00 -2.04
CA GLY A 104 3.09 6.73 -0.78
C GLY A 104 3.91 5.87 0.17
N GLY A 105 4.36 4.70 -0.28
CA GLY A 105 5.14 3.77 0.51
C GLY A 105 6.47 4.37 0.99
N LEU A 106 7.26 4.92 0.08
CA LEU A 106 8.51 5.63 0.43
C LEU A 106 8.23 6.89 1.26
N GLY A 107 7.15 7.62 0.96
CA GLY A 107 6.76 8.84 1.64
C GLY A 107 6.41 8.60 3.10
N ILE A 108 5.62 7.59 3.40
CA ILE A 108 5.21 7.22 4.76
C ILE A 108 6.43 6.78 5.58
N MET A 109 7.29 5.91 5.02
CA MET A 109 8.54 5.49 5.68
C MET A 109 9.47 6.67 5.97
N SER A 110 9.66 7.55 4.98
CA SER A 110 10.52 8.72 5.10
C SER A 110 9.95 9.76 6.08
N ALA A 111 8.63 9.97 6.05
CA ALA A 111 7.94 10.88 6.97
C ALA A 111 8.08 10.43 8.43
N SER A 112 7.95 9.13 8.70
CA SER A 112 8.15 8.56 10.04
C SER A 112 9.54 8.86 10.57
N VAL A 113 10.59 8.61 9.76
CA VAL A 113 11.99 8.93 10.12
C VAL A 113 12.19 10.43 10.34
N LEU A 114 11.61 11.26 9.48
CA LEU A 114 11.71 12.72 9.58
C LEU A 114 11.00 13.24 10.82
N LEU A 115 9.79 12.77 11.12
CA LEU A 115 9.05 13.14 12.32
C LEU A 115 9.81 12.80 13.59
N VAL A 116 10.36 11.57 13.70
CA VAL A 116 11.19 11.18 14.83
C VAL A 116 12.42 12.09 14.96
N ALA A 117 13.10 12.42 13.86
CA ALA A 117 14.26 13.31 13.88
C ALA A 117 13.91 14.75 14.31
N LEU A 118 12.73 15.25 13.94
CA LEU A 118 12.24 16.57 14.31
C LEU A 118 11.82 16.62 15.79
N PHE A 119 11.03 15.65 16.24
CA PHE A 119 10.60 15.56 17.63
C PHE A 119 11.77 15.34 18.58
N SER A 120 12.82 14.62 18.15
CA SER A 120 14.02 14.44 18.96
C SER A 120 14.77 15.75 19.28
N ARG A 121 14.54 16.83 18.52
CA ARG A 121 15.12 18.16 18.79
C ARG A 121 14.38 18.96 19.84
N THR A 122 13.04 18.78 19.96
CA THR A 122 12.16 19.60 20.80
C THR A 122 11.80 18.96 22.13
N MET A 123 12.06 17.66 22.30
CA MET A 123 11.66 16.92 23.50
C MET A 123 12.72 16.89 24.60
N GLY A 124 12.28 16.92 25.86
CA GLY A 124 13.13 16.81 27.05
C GLY A 124 13.90 15.46 27.13
N PHE A 125 14.95 15.43 27.91
CA PHE A 125 15.94 14.35 27.97
C PHE A 125 15.36 12.95 28.27
N GLY A 126 14.24 12.86 29.03
CA GLY A 126 13.59 11.59 29.37
C GLY A 126 12.85 10.95 28.17
N ILE A 127 12.14 11.75 27.39
CA ILE A 127 11.40 11.29 26.20
C ILE A 127 12.38 10.97 25.06
N ARG A 128 13.47 11.73 24.95
CA ARG A 128 14.58 11.42 24.04
C ARG A 128 15.18 10.04 24.28
N ARG A 129 15.31 9.62 25.52
CA ARG A 129 15.85 8.30 25.90
C ARG A 129 14.90 7.17 25.52
N GLY A 130 13.57 7.37 25.71
CA GLY A 130 12.54 6.42 25.29
C GLY A 130 12.49 6.25 23.78
N LEU A 131 12.41 7.35 23.02
CA LEU A 131 12.41 7.34 21.56
C LEU A 131 13.73 6.87 20.93
N ALA A 132 14.87 7.17 21.56
CA ALA A 132 16.18 6.67 21.12
C ALA A 132 16.33 5.16 21.37
N ALA A 133 15.70 4.62 22.40
CA ALA A 133 15.66 3.19 22.66
C ALA A 133 14.75 2.45 21.67
N GLU A 134 13.65 3.09 21.26
CA GLU A 134 12.68 2.54 20.30
C GLU A 134 13.15 2.66 18.84
N ASN A 135 13.84 3.74 18.48
CA ASN A 135 14.28 4.04 17.12
C ASN A 135 15.81 3.99 16.91
N SER A 136 16.52 3.19 17.70
CA SER A 136 17.93 2.81 17.44
C SER A 136 18.86 3.94 17.00
N GLY A 137 18.79 5.12 17.65
CA GLY A 137 19.78 6.19 17.44
C GLY A 137 19.56 7.05 16.17
N ILE A 138 18.31 7.30 15.77
CA ILE A 138 18.00 8.29 14.74
C ILE A 138 18.30 9.68 15.30
N THR A 139 19.41 10.27 14.84
CA THR A 139 19.77 11.66 15.12
C THR A 139 19.60 12.49 13.85
N PRO A 140 19.34 13.80 13.97
CA PRO A 140 19.19 14.68 12.80
C PRO A 140 20.34 14.62 11.81
N GLY A 141 21.57 14.31 12.27
CA GLY A 141 22.74 14.15 11.39
C GLY A 141 22.74 12.88 10.54
N ASN A 142 21.97 11.84 10.92
CA ASN A 142 21.98 10.53 10.28
C ASN A 142 20.77 10.28 9.34
N VAL A 143 19.89 11.26 9.15
CA VAL A 143 18.67 11.09 8.33
C VAL A 143 18.98 10.79 6.87
N ARG A 144 19.90 11.55 6.25
CA ARG A 144 20.24 11.37 4.82
C ARG A 144 20.82 9.98 4.48
N PRO A 145 21.82 9.45 5.21
CA PRO A 145 22.28 8.09 5.00
C PRO A 145 21.18 7.06 5.19
N LEU A 146 20.32 7.25 6.19
CA LEU A 146 19.21 6.36 6.49
C LEU A 146 18.20 6.29 5.34
N LEU A 147 17.78 7.44 4.81
CA LEU A 147 16.88 7.52 3.65
C LEU A 147 17.49 6.83 2.42
N LYS A 148 18.79 7.01 2.16
CA LYS A 148 19.47 6.31 1.05
C LYS A 148 19.38 4.78 1.19
N ILE A 149 19.56 4.27 2.41
CA ILE A 149 19.49 2.83 2.65
C ILE A 149 18.05 2.32 2.50
N ILE A 150 17.05 3.05 3.00
CA ILE A 150 15.63 2.70 2.82
C ILE A 150 15.31 2.61 1.33
N VAL A 151 15.64 3.64 0.56
CA VAL A 151 15.38 3.67 -0.89
C VAL A 151 16.11 2.53 -1.60
N ALA A 152 17.40 2.32 -1.32
CA ALA A 152 18.17 1.25 -1.93
C ALA A 152 17.61 -0.14 -1.58
N PHE A 153 17.20 -0.37 -0.34
CA PHE A 153 16.58 -1.62 0.10
C PHE A 153 15.26 -1.87 -0.62
N THR A 154 14.37 -0.86 -0.66
CA THR A 154 13.08 -0.93 -1.34
C THR A 154 13.25 -1.32 -2.80
N PHE A 155 14.01 -0.52 -3.58
CA PHE A 155 14.19 -0.79 -5.01
C PHE A 155 14.91 -2.12 -5.29
N THR A 156 15.85 -2.53 -4.44
CA THR A 156 16.53 -3.83 -4.60
C THR A 156 15.55 -4.98 -4.39
N PHE A 157 14.72 -4.90 -3.34
CA PHE A 157 13.75 -5.96 -3.05
C PHE A 157 12.66 -6.03 -4.12
N GLU A 158 12.11 -4.88 -4.49
CA GLU A 158 11.13 -4.77 -5.58
C GLU A 158 11.69 -5.32 -6.90
N ALA A 159 12.94 -4.99 -7.26
CA ALA A 159 13.57 -5.50 -8.47
C ALA A 159 13.75 -7.03 -8.45
N VAL A 160 14.16 -7.61 -7.33
CA VAL A 160 14.30 -9.07 -7.18
C VAL A 160 12.96 -9.76 -7.37
N VAL A 161 11.89 -9.27 -6.70
CA VAL A 161 10.55 -9.83 -6.82
C VAL A 161 9.98 -9.61 -8.23
N ALA A 162 10.17 -8.43 -8.81
CA ALA A 162 9.73 -8.13 -10.17
C ALA A 162 10.37 -9.06 -11.20
N LEU A 163 11.68 -9.29 -11.09
CA LEU A 163 12.39 -10.21 -11.99
C LEU A 163 11.92 -11.66 -11.83
N TRP A 164 11.63 -12.08 -10.61
CA TRP A 164 11.08 -13.41 -10.37
C TRP A 164 9.67 -13.55 -10.96
N LEU A 165 8.77 -12.62 -10.68
CA LEU A 165 7.41 -12.64 -11.22
C LEU A 165 7.41 -12.53 -12.75
N PHE A 166 8.23 -11.65 -13.31
CA PHE A 166 8.44 -11.55 -14.76
C PHE A 166 8.84 -12.91 -15.37
N GLY A 167 9.88 -13.54 -14.81
CA GLY A 167 10.35 -14.82 -15.31
C GLY A 167 9.29 -15.92 -15.25
N TRP A 168 8.54 -15.97 -14.15
CA TRP A 168 7.47 -16.94 -13.95
C TRP A 168 6.26 -16.70 -14.86
N LEU A 169 5.81 -15.44 -14.99
CA LEU A 169 4.70 -15.10 -15.90
C LEU A 169 5.06 -15.35 -17.37
N TRP A 170 6.29 -15.05 -17.76
CA TRP A 170 6.74 -15.27 -19.14
C TRP A 170 6.98 -16.73 -19.46
N LEU A 171 7.77 -17.45 -18.64
CA LEU A 171 8.18 -18.83 -18.89
C LEU A 171 7.14 -19.86 -18.41
N GLY A 172 6.50 -19.61 -17.27
CA GLY A 172 5.55 -20.54 -16.65
C GLY A 172 4.13 -20.39 -17.18
N HIS A 173 3.67 -19.16 -17.35
CA HIS A 173 2.30 -18.86 -17.82
C HIS A 173 2.23 -18.46 -19.31
N GLY A 174 3.36 -18.33 -20.01
CA GLY A 174 3.40 -18.02 -21.44
C GLY A 174 2.87 -16.62 -21.79
N GLN A 175 2.87 -15.67 -20.85
CA GLN A 175 2.46 -14.30 -21.14
C GLN A 175 3.42 -13.63 -22.12
N PRO A 176 2.93 -12.70 -22.98
CA PRO A 176 3.80 -11.87 -23.80
C PRO A 176 4.86 -11.15 -22.95
N LEU A 177 6.06 -10.98 -23.50
CA LEU A 177 7.21 -10.43 -22.78
C LEU A 177 6.91 -9.07 -22.11
N ALA A 178 6.23 -8.19 -22.85
CA ALA A 178 5.89 -6.86 -22.36
C ALA A 178 4.89 -6.91 -21.19
N ASP A 179 3.85 -7.74 -21.33
CA ASP A 179 2.80 -7.89 -20.31
C ASP A 179 3.35 -8.57 -19.05
N ALA A 180 4.18 -9.61 -19.21
CA ALA A 180 4.84 -10.29 -18.12
C ALA A 180 5.77 -9.33 -17.34
N ALA A 181 6.52 -8.48 -18.06
CA ALA A 181 7.40 -7.48 -17.45
C ALA A 181 6.61 -6.42 -16.69
N TRP A 182 5.52 -5.92 -17.28
CA TRP A 182 4.65 -4.92 -16.65
C TRP A 182 3.93 -5.49 -15.42
N ASN A 183 3.29 -6.64 -15.57
CA ASN A 183 2.61 -7.33 -14.47
C ASN A 183 3.58 -7.68 -13.33
N GLY A 184 4.76 -8.19 -13.64
CA GLY A 184 5.78 -8.51 -12.64
C GLY A 184 6.24 -7.27 -11.86
N LEU A 185 6.51 -6.17 -12.56
CA LEU A 185 6.91 -4.89 -11.95
C LEU A 185 5.80 -4.30 -11.08
N PHE A 186 4.58 -4.23 -11.62
CA PHE A 186 3.43 -3.65 -10.92
C PHE A 186 3.15 -4.39 -9.62
N HIS A 187 3.04 -5.72 -9.67
CA HIS A 187 2.73 -6.52 -8.49
C HIS A 187 3.87 -6.57 -7.48
N ALA A 188 5.14 -6.51 -7.90
CA ALA A 188 6.27 -6.42 -6.99
C ALA A 188 6.23 -5.12 -6.16
N ILE A 189 5.99 -3.98 -6.82
CA ILE A 189 5.88 -2.66 -6.17
C ILE A 189 4.63 -2.62 -5.28
N SER A 190 3.48 -3.05 -5.80
CA SER A 190 2.23 -3.09 -5.04
C SER A 190 2.34 -3.99 -3.80
N ALA A 191 3.00 -5.15 -3.91
CA ALA A 191 3.19 -6.09 -2.81
C ALA A 191 4.16 -5.58 -1.76
N PHE A 192 5.33 -5.06 -2.16
CA PHE A 192 6.32 -4.54 -1.22
C PHE A 192 5.80 -3.34 -0.42
N ASN A 193 5.06 -2.46 -1.08
CA ASN A 193 4.44 -1.31 -0.41
C ASN A 193 3.13 -1.68 0.32
N ASN A 194 2.66 -2.93 0.27
CA ASN A 194 1.39 -3.38 0.84
C ASN A 194 0.18 -2.62 0.28
N ALA A 195 0.17 -2.36 -1.02
CA ALA A 195 -0.84 -1.51 -1.65
C ALA A 195 -2.10 -2.27 -2.09
N GLY A 196 -2.01 -3.57 -2.39
CA GLY A 196 -3.17 -4.40 -2.73
C GLY A 196 -3.79 -4.17 -4.11
N PHE A 197 -3.23 -3.27 -4.93
CA PHE A 197 -3.65 -3.11 -6.31
C PHE A 197 -3.13 -4.25 -7.18
N ALA A 198 -4.01 -4.82 -7.99
CA ALA A 198 -3.70 -5.87 -8.95
C ALA A 198 -4.18 -5.50 -10.36
N LEU A 199 -3.53 -6.07 -11.39
CA LEU A 199 -3.88 -5.88 -12.81
C LEU A 199 -4.72 -7.05 -13.35
N TRP A 200 -5.48 -7.73 -12.48
CA TRP A 200 -6.50 -8.71 -12.82
C TRP A 200 -7.79 -8.38 -12.08
N SER A 201 -8.94 -8.52 -12.75
CA SER A 201 -10.26 -8.18 -12.22
C SER A 201 -10.66 -9.06 -11.03
N ASP A 202 -10.15 -10.28 -10.99
CA ASP A 202 -10.30 -11.23 -9.88
C ASP A 202 -9.18 -11.13 -8.85
N ASN A 203 -8.38 -10.07 -8.88
CA ASN A 203 -7.18 -9.87 -8.08
C ASN A 203 -6.16 -11.01 -8.34
N LEU A 204 -5.83 -11.85 -7.38
CA LEU A 204 -4.90 -12.96 -7.55
C LEU A 204 -5.59 -14.33 -7.47
N MET A 205 -6.93 -14.40 -7.61
CA MET A 205 -7.67 -15.66 -7.52
C MET A 205 -7.30 -16.66 -8.64
N GLY A 206 -6.92 -16.15 -9.82
CA GLY A 206 -6.39 -16.99 -10.90
C GLY A 206 -5.10 -17.74 -10.55
N PHE A 207 -4.39 -17.36 -9.48
CA PHE A 207 -3.12 -17.97 -9.03
C PHE A 207 -3.24 -18.72 -7.70
N GLN A 208 -4.45 -19.06 -7.25
CA GLN A 208 -4.73 -19.66 -5.95
C GLN A 208 -3.98 -20.99 -5.68
N SER A 209 -3.53 -21.69 -6.70
CA SER A 209 -2.75 -22.94 -6.58
C SER A 209 -1.29 -22.77 -6.96
N ASP A 210 -0.85 -21.56 -7.31
CA ASP A 210 0.49 -21.26 -7.82
C ASP A 210 1.43 -20.76 -6.71
N TRP A 211 2.20 -21.70 -6.15
CA TRP A 211 3.21 -21.40 -5.13
C TRP A 211 4.32 -20.46 -5.63
N LEU A 212 4.74 -20.61 -6.90
CA LEU A 212 5.84 -19.83 -7.45
C LEU A 212 5.42 -18.38 -7.76
N PHE A 213 4.13 -18.12 -7.89
CA PHE A 213 3.59 -16.79 -8.04
C PHE A 213 3.26 -16.14 -6.70
N LEU A 214 2.53 -16.83 -5.81
CA LEU A 214 2.08 -16.21 -4.54
C LEU A 214 3.18 -16.09 -3.49
N THR A 215 4.17 -17.01 -3.45
CA THR A 215 5.24 -16.94 -2.43
C THR A 215 6.11 -15.68 -2.53
N PRO A 216 6.60 -15.23 -3.70
CA PRO A 216 7.36 -13.99 -3.79
C PRO A 216 6.52 -12.75 -3.44
N ILE A 217 5.22 -12.76 -3.75
CA ILE A 217 4.29 -11.71 -3.33
C ILE A 217 4.17 -11.69 -1.80
N MET A 218 3.95 -12.85 -1.17
CA MET A 218 3.92 -12.95 0.30
C MET A 218 5.23 -12.47 0.92
N ALA A 219 6.36 -12.85 0.34
CA ALA A 219 7.68 -12.41 0.81
C ALA A 219 7.83 -10.88 0.71
N ALA A 220 7.35 -10.26 -0.39
CA ALA A 220 7.37 -8.82 -0.56
C ALA A 220 6.48 -8.11 0.48
N VAL A 221 5.25 -8.60 0.68
CA VAL A 221 4.31 -8.09 1.69
C VAL A 221 4.91 -8.16 3.10
N VAL A 222 5.49 -9.31 3.45
CA VAL A 222 6.15 -9.51 4.76
C VAL A 222 7.34 -8.57 4.90
N ALA A 223 8.18 -8.46 3.86
CA ALA A 223 9.35 -7.60 3.87
C ALA A 223 8.98 -6.12 4.04
N GLY A 224 7.98 -5.64 3.31
CA GLY A 224 7.47 -4.28 3.47
C GLY A 224 6.83 -4.02 4.83
N GLY A 225 6.05 -5.00 5.34
CA GLY A 225 5.29 -4.89 6.59
C GLY A 225 6.12 -4.96 7.87
N ILE A 226 7.29 -5.62 7.88
CA ILE A 226 8.18 -5.69 9.06
C ILE A 226 8.78 -4.32 9.38
N GLY A 227 9.04 -3.51 8.37
CA GLY A 227 9.59 -2.17 8.51
C GLY A 227 11.12 -2.12 8.63
N TYR A 228 11.68 -1.03 8.11
CA TYR A 228 13.12 -0.80 8.01
C TYR A 228 13.88 -0.87 9.36
N PRO A 229 13.36 -0.39 10.51
CA PRO A 229 14.13 -0.42 11.77
C PRO A 229 14.58 -1.83 12.17
N VAL A 230 13.74 -2.84 11.91
CA VAL A 230 14.05 -4.24 12.23
C VAL A 230 15.17 -4.77 11.32
N TYR A 231 15.12 -4.47 10.02
CA TYR A 231 16.18 -4.88 9.08
C TYR A 231 17.52 -4.23 9.42
N ARG A 232 17.50 -2.95 9.78
CA ARG A 232 18.70 -2.25 10.26
C ARG A 232 19.29 -2.91 11.49
N ASP A 233 18.46 -3.26 12.47
CA ASP A 233 18.89 -3.95 13.68
C ASP A 233 19.52 -5.31 13.34
N MET A 234 18.89 -6.10 12.49
CA MET A 234 19.40 -7.39 12.03
C MET A 234 20.77 -7.24 11.33
N TRP A 235 20.92 -6.22 10.50
CA TRP A 235 22.15 -6.00 9.72
C TRP A 235 23.30 -5.47 10.59
N THR A 236 23.03 -4.52 11.49
CA THR A 236 24.07 -3.89 12.30
C THR A 236 24.51 -4.75 13.49
N GLN A 237 23.58 -5.47 14.12
CA GLN A 237 23.86 -6.20 15.35
C GLN A 237 24.43 -7.62 15.12
N ARG A 238 24.36 -8.15 13.89
CA ARG A 238 24.91 -9.47 13.47
C ARG A 238 24.75 -10.60 14.50
N GLY A 239 23.60 -10.66 15.21
CA GLY A 239 23.33 -11.72 16.16
C GLY A 239 21.98 -11.57 16.86
N TRP A 240 21.19 -12.64 16.91
CA TRP A 240 19.83 -12.67 17.45
C TRP A 240 19.71 -12.07 18.86
N LYS A 241 20.68 -12.37 19.72
CA LYS A 241 20.70 -11.86 21.11
C LYS A 241 20.96 -10.36 21.22
N ARG A 242 21.50 -9.73 20.17
CA ARG A 242 21.84 -8.31 20.14
C ARG A 242 20.76 -7.44 19.47
N ILE A 243 19.81 -8.06 18.77
CA ILE A 243 18.65 -7.35 18.19
C ILE A 243 17.88 -6.69 19.32
N SER A 244 17.39 -5.47 19.09
CA SER A 244 16.59 -4.72 20.06
C SER A 244 15.35 -5.51 20.51
N LEU A 245 14.84 -5.21 21.69
CA LEU A 245 13.63 -5.84 22.22
C LEU A 245 12.45 -5.62 21.24
N HIS A 246 12.33 -4.39 20.70
CA HIS A 246 11.33 -4.05 19.68
C HIS A 246 11.46 -4.96 18.45
N GLY A 247 12.67 -5.09 17.87
CA GLY A 247 12.89 -5.94 16.70
C GLY A 247 12.52 -7.41 16.95
N ARG A 248 12.89 -7.94 18.13
CA ARG A 248 12.52 -9.32 18.50
C ARG A 248 11.02 -9.50 18.69
N LEU A 249 10.37 -8.59 19.40
CA LEU A 249 8.90 -8.64 19.59
C LEU A 249 8.15 -8.53 18.26
N THR A 250 8.61 -7.66 17.37
CA THR A 250 8.02 -7.52 16.02
C THR A 250 8.16 -8.82 15.24
N LEU A 251 9.35 -9.43 15.20
CA LEU A 251 9.58 -10.67 14.46
C LEU A 251 8.81 -11.87 15.05
N TYR A 252 8.81 -12.03 16.38
CA TYR A 252 8.03 -13.09 17.02
C TYR A 252 6.51 -12.87 16.86
N GLY A 253 6.03 -11.66 17.07
CA GLY A 253 4.61 -11.32 16.89
C GLY A 253 4.16 -11.53 15.45
N TYR A 254 5.00 -11.12 14.49
CA TYR A 254 4.71 -11.33 13.07
C TYR A 254 4.64 -12.81 12.71
N ALA A 255 5.64 -13.61 13.13
CA ALA A 255 5.66 -15.05 12.88
C ALA A 255 4.50 -15.78 13.57
N PHE A 256 4.19 -15.42 14.82
CA PHE A 256 3.08 -15.98 15.57
C PHE A 256 1.73 -15.72 14.88
N LEU A 257 1.45 -14.46 14.53
CA LEU A 257 0.20 -14.10 13.85
C LEU A 257 0.09 -14.73 12.46
N LEU A 258 1.23 -14.86 11.74
CA LEU A 258 1.26 -15.54 10.45
C LEU A 258 0.85 -17.01 10.59
N VAL A 259 1.48 -17.74 11.51
CA VAL A 259 1.23 -19.17 11.70
C VAL A 259 -0.18 -19.41 12.24
N VAL A 260 -0.57 -18.70 13.30
CA VAL A 260 -1.89 -18.86 13.92
C VAL A 260 -2.99 -18.41 12.95
N GLY A 261 -2.82 -17.27 12.28
CA GLY A 261 -3.78 -16.82 11.27
C GLY A 261 -3.95 -17.81 10.12
N ALA A 262 -2.83 -18.35 9.58
CA ALA A 262 -2.90 -19.35 8.52
C ALA A 262 -3.62 -20.62 8.95
N LEU A 263 -3.28 -21.14 10.12
CA LEU A 263 -3.95 -22.36 10.66
C LEU A 263 -5.44 -22.13 10.87
N LEU A 264 -5.83 -20.99 11.43
CA LEU A 264 -7.24 -20.67 11.63
C LEU A 264 -7.97 -20.50 10.30
N PHE A 265 -7.41 -19.83 9.30
CA PHE A 265 -8.02 -19.74 7.96
C PHE A 265 -8.20 -21.12 7.32
N ILE A 266 -7.18 -21.99 7.40
CA ILE A 266 -7.25 -23.34 6.86
C ILE A 266 -8.38 -24.12 7.54
N ILE A 267 -8.50 -24.07 8.86
CA ILE A 267 -9.52 -24.80 9.62
C ILE A 267 -10.93 -24.26 9.31
N LEU A 268 -11.10 -22.93 9.28
CA LEU A 268 -12.41 -22.30 9.11
C LEU A 268 -12.96 -22.43 7.68
N GLU A 269 -12.08 -22.46 6.68
CA GLU A 269 -12.46 -22.48 5.27
C GLU A 269 -12.29 -23.86 4.62
N TRP A 270 -11.89 -24.88 5.39
CA TRP A 270 -11.61 -26.23 4.86
C TRP A 270 -12.78 -26.83 4.07
N GLU A 271 -13.98 -26.66 4.59
CA GLU A 271 -15.22 -27.24 4.00
C GLU A 271 -16.01 -26.21 3.18
N ASN A 272 -15.56 -24.97 3.12
CA ASN A 272 -16.25 -23.93 2.38
C ASN A 272 -16.01 -24.07 0.88
N GLY A 273 -16.92 -24.72 0.18
CA GLY A 273 -16.83 -24.97 -1.27
C GLY A 273 -16.87 -23.71 -2.13
N ALA A 274 -17.23 -22.53 -1.59
CA ALA A 274 -17.20 -21.25 -2.28
C ALA A 274 -15.83 -20.57 -2.22
N THR A 275 -14.92 -21.05 -1.35
CA THR A 275 -13.57 -20.52 -1.18
C THR A 275 -12.51 -21.61 -1.37
N MET A 276 -12.17 -22.35 -0.30
CA MET A 276 -11.08 -23.34 -0.32
C MET A 276 -11.57 -24.78 -0.49
N GLY A 277 -12.82 -25.14 -0.15
CA GLY A 277 -13.28 -26.51 0.00
C GLY A 277 -13.16 -27.41 -1.25
N ASN A 278 -13.07 -26.81 -2.44
CA ASN A 278 -12.88 -27.55 -3.69
C ASN A 278 -11.42 -27.56 -4.19
N MET A 279 -10.48 -27.01 -3.39
CA MET A 279 -9.08 -26.95 -3.76
C MET A 279 -8.31 -28.21 -3.38
N GLU A 280 -7.16 -28.43 -4.00
CA GLU A 280 -6.24 -29.47 -3.58
C GLU A 280 -5.58 -29.12 -2.23
N PRO A 281 -5.17 -30.13 -1.41
CA PRO A 281 -4.62 -29.89 -0.08
C PRO A 281 -3.45 -28.92 -0.03
N HIS A 282 -2.60 -28.90 -1.06
CA HIS A 282 -1.48 -27.97 -1.14
C HIS A 282 -1.93 -26.52 -1.33
N ALA A 283 -3.05 -26.30 -2.05
CA ALA A 283 -3.62 -24.97 -2.24
C ALA A 283 -4.31 -24.44 -0.97
N HIS A 284 -4.88 -25.31 -0.12
CA HIS A 284 -5.38 -24.90 1.20
C HIS A 284 -4.29 -24.28 2.05
N ILE A 285 -3.10 -24.92 2.10
CA ILE A 285 -1.96 -24.40 2.87
C ILE A 285 -1.51 -23.05 2.29
N LEU A 286 -1.38 -22.98 0.97
CA LEU A 286 -0.96 -21.75 0.28
C LEU A 286 -1.92 -20.59 0.56
N ASN A 287 -3.22 -20.81 0.38
CA ASN A 287 -4.22 -19.76 0.55
C ASN A 287 -4.42 -19.39 2.03
N GLY A 288 -4.30 -20.33 2.96
CA GLY A 288 -4.30 -20.01 4.38
C GLY A 288 -3.12 -19.13 4.79
N LEU A 289 -1.92 -19.44 4.31
CA LEU A 289 -0.73 -18.59 4.48
C LEU A 289 -0.92 -17.23 3.83
N PHE A 290 -1.37 -17.21 2.57
CA PHE A 290 -1.59 -15.99 1.81
C PHE A 290 -2.61 -15.09 2.49
N GLN A 291 -3.76 -15.63 2.91
CA GLN A 291 -4.81 -14.88 3.58
C GLN A 291 -4.34 -14.31 4.92
N SER A 292 -3.55 -15.08 5.69
CA SER A 292 -2.94 -14.59 6.92
C SER A 292 -1.92 -13.47 6.70
N VAL A 293 -1.17 -13.51 5.60
CA VAL A 293 -0.20 -12.46 5.24
C VAL A 293 -0.95 -11.21 4.79
N THR A 294 -1.90 -11.36 3.86
CA THR A 294 -2.58 -10.23 3.22
C THR A 294 -3.52 -9.47 4.16
N ALA A 295 -4.15 -10.17 5.11
CA ALA A 295 -5.02 -9.55 6.13
C ALA A 295 -4.30 -8.50 6.99
N ARG A 296 -2.97 -8.49 7.01
CA ARG A 296 -2.18 -7.54 7.77
C ARG A 296 -1.64 -6.40 6.90
N THR A 297 -2.54 -5.69 6.23
CA THR A 297 -2.28 -4.45 5.47
C THR A 297 -1.93 -4.59 3.98
N ALA A 298 -1.96 -5.80 3.38
CA ALA A 298 -1.56 -5.93 1.97
C ALA A 298 -2.71 -5.78 0.95
N GLY A 299 -3.93 -6.19 1.31
CA GLY A 299 -5.13 -5.96 0.48
C GLY A 299 -5.29 -6.88 -0.74
N PHE A 300 -4.35 -7.78 -1.04
CA PHE A 300 -4.50 -8.78 -2.09
C PHE A 300 -5.43 -9.91 -1.65
N ASN A 301 -6.09 -10.56 -2.60
CA ASN A 301 -6.88 -11.75 -2.35
C ASN A 301 -6.63 -12.83 -3.41
N ALA A 302 -6.40 -14.06 -2.94
CA ALA A 302 -6.31 -15.25 -3.79
C ALA A 302 -7.55 -16.13 -3.66
N VAL A 303 -8.50 -15.76 -2.78
CA VAL A 303 -9.81 -16.38 -2.63
C VAL A 303 -10.90 -15.31 -2.65
N ASN A 304 -12.14 -15.68 -2.93
CA ASN A 304 -13.25 -14.73 -2.90
C ASN A 304 -13.57 -14.30 -1.47
N ILE A 305 -13.17 -13.08 -1.11
CA ILE A 305 -13.38 -12.52 0.23
C ILE A 305 -14.89 -12.43 0.60
N GLY A 306 -15.74 -12.13 -0.39
CA GLY A 306 -17.19 -12.03 -0.19
C GLY A 306 -17.87 -13.38 0.09
N ALA A 307 -17.17 -14.49 -0.14
CA ALA A 307 -17.66 -15.84 0.11
C ALA A 307 -17.03 -16.51 1.34
N LEU A 308 -16.17 -15.78 2.07
CA LEU A 308 -15.61 -16.26 3.34
C LEU A 308 -16.71 -16.46 4.39
N SER A 309 -16.50 -17.42 5.27
CA SER A 309 -17.35 -17.62 6.44
C SER A 309 -17.31 -16.41 7.39
N ASP A 310 -18.38 -16.17 8.15
CA ASP A 310 -18.44 -15.07 9.12
C ASP A 310 -17.29 -15.12 10.12
N GLN A 311 -16.88 -16.34 10.52
CA GLN A 311 -15.74 -16.57 11.41
C GLN A 311 -14.43 -16.12 10.79
N SER A 312 -14.23 -16.42 9.51
CA SER A 312 -13.04 -15.97 8.75
C SER A 312 -13.03 -14.47 8.50
N LEU A 313 -14.19 -13.85 8.29
CA LEU A 313 -14.32 -12.39 8.20
C LEU A 313 -14.00 -11.72 9.53
N MET A 314 -14.43 -12.29 10.65
CA MET A 314 -14.09 -11.82 11.99
C MET A 314 -12.59 -11.97 12.26
N LEU A 315 -11.99 -13.12 11.92
CA LEU A 315 -10.54 -13.35 12.02
C LEU A 315 -9.77 -12.33 11.19
N THR A 316 -10.17 -12.11 9.93
CA THR A 316 -9.59 -11.10 9.05
C THR A 316 -9.62 -9.72 9.73
N SER A 317 -10.77 -9.32 10.27
CA SER A 317 -10.92 -8.03 10.97
C SER A 317 -9.99 -7.90 12.18
N ILE A 318 -9.82 -8.96 12.97
CA ILE A 318 -8.88 -8.99 14.10
C ILE A 318 -7.44 -8.83 13.61
N LEU A 319 -7.03 -9.58 12.58
CA LEU A 319 -5.69 -9.49 12.02
C LEU A 319 -5.41 -8.11 11.41
N MET A 320 -6.42 -7.51 10.76
CA MET A 320 -6.35 -6.15 10.23
C MET A 320 -6.18 -5.11 11.36
N PHE A 321 -6.90 -5.28 12.48
CA PHE A 321 -6.80 -4.37 13.63
C PHE A 321 -5.41 -4.43 14.29
N ILE A 322 -4.83 -5.62 14.41
CA ILE A 322 -3.46 -5.80 14.92
C ILE A 322 -2.44 -5.22 13.94
N GLY A 323 -2.70 -5.36 12.63
CA GLY A 323 -1.91 -4.79 11.55
C GLY A 323 -0.55 -5.41 11.38
N GLY A 324 0.32 -4.71 10.64
CA GLY A 324 1.74 -5.07 10.45
C GLY A 324 2.57 -4.71 11.69
N GLY A 325 3.56 -5.53 12.00
CA GLY A 325 4.37 -5.42 13.22
C GLY A 325 5.32 -4.22 13.33
N GLY A 326 5.37 -3.34 12.34
CA GLY A 326 6.30 -2.23 12.30
C GLY A 326 5.66 -0.90 12.69
N GLY A 327 5.79 -0.46 13.93
CA GLY A 327 5.51 0.91 14.29
C GLY A 327 6.48 1.85 13.56
N GLY A 328 6.22 2.25 12.33
CA GLY A 328 6.99 3.29 11.66
C GLY A 328 7.21 3.15 10.18
N GLY A 329 6.63 2.21 9.52
CA GLY A 329 6.83 2.10 8.10
C GLY A 329 5.83 1.16 7.47
N GLY A 330 4.73 1.56 7.21
CA GLY A 330 3.69 0.85 6.53
C GLY A 330 2.39 1.42 7.01
N GLY A 331 1.64 1.92 6.09
CA GLY A 331 0.44 2.67 6.29
C GLY A 331 -0.38 2.16 7.45
N GLY A 332 -0.64 3.06 8.35
CA GLY A 332 -1.57 2.82 9.45
C GLY A 332 -2.83 2.21 8.87
N GLY A 333 -3.20 1.07 9.45
CA GLY A 333 -4.30 0.21 9.12
C GLY A 333 -5.45 0.79 8.33
N GLY A 334 -5.29 0.84 7.03
CA GLY A 334 -6.40 0.86 6.12
C GLY A 334 -6.79 -0.58 5.90
N GLY A 335 -7.90 -1.00 6.48
CA GLY A 335 -8.45 -2.29 6.20
C GLY A 335 -8.79 -2.40 4.72
N GLY A 336 -7.88 -3.01 3.95
CA GLY A 336 -8.14 -3.41 2.60
C GLY A 336 -9.16 -4.55 2.60
N GLY A 337 -10.41 -4.22 2.81
CA GLY A 337 -11.46 -5.08 2.34
C GLY A 337 -11.36 -5.05 0.83
N GLY A 338 -10.94 -6.15 0.20
CA GLY A 338 -11.03 -6.31 -1.23
C GLY A 338 -12.43 -5.88 -1.66
N GLY A 339 -12.53 -4.94 -2.58
CA GLY A 339 -13.78 -4.49 -3.11
C GLY A 339 -14.51 -5.68 -3.71
N ALA A 340 -15.37 -6.31 -2.92
CA ALA A 340 -16.38 -7.17 -3.47
C ALA A 340 -17.19 -6.29 -4.42
N ALA A 341 -17.15 -6.62 -5.70
CA ALA A 341 -18.10 -6.08 -6.65
C ALA A 341 -19.48 -6.21 -6.03
N PRO A 342 -20.33 -5.15 -6.03
CA PRO A 342 -21.64 -5.25 -5.45
C PRO A 342 -22.33 -6.47 -6.04
N PRO A 343 -22.99 -7.32 -5.22
CA PRO A 343 -23.66 -8.51 -5.69
C PRO A 343 -24.63 -8.11 -6.81
N PRO A 344 -24.72 -8.90 -7.90
CA PRO A 344 -25.64 -8.62 -8.98
C PRO A 344 -27.03 -8.45 -8.38
N ARG A 345 -27.68 -7.31 -8.67
CA ARG A 345 -29.04 -7.03 -8.23
C ARG A 345 -29.88 -8.24 -8.60
N ARG A 346 -30.52 -8.88 -7.62
CA ARG A 346 -31.48 -9.94 -7.86
C ARG A 346 -32.48 -9.40 -8.88
N PRO A 347 -32.80 -10.16 -9.94
CA PRO A 347 -33.84 -9.74 -10.87
C PRO A 347 -35.11 -9.48 -10.06
N GLU A 348 -35.66 -8.28 -10.17
CA GLU A 348 -36.95 -7.93 -9.56
C GLU A 348 -37.97 -8.92 -10.09
N THR A 349 -38.55 -9.74 -9.21
CA THR A 349 -39.72 -10.55 -9.53
C THR A 349 -40.82 -9.62 -10.01
N PRO A 350 -41.44 -9.85 -11.19
CA PRO A 350 -42.54 -9.03 -11.66
C PRO A 350 -43.63 -9.02 -10.60
N ARG A 351 -44.03 -7.83 -10.13
CA ARG A 351 -45.22 -7.68 -9.26
C ARG A 351 -46.39 -8.24 -10.03
N GLN A 352 -46.97 -9.33 -9.51
CA GLN A 352 -48.26 -9.81 -9.99
C GLN A 352 -49.27 -8.69 -9.83
N ALA A 353 -49.91 -8.32 -10.94
CA ALA A 353 -51.05 -7.41 -10.95
C ALA A 353 -52.18 -8.01 -10.11
N PRO A 354 -52.93 -7.20 -9.35
CA PRO A 354 -54.09 -7.69 -8.61
C PRO A 354 -55.15 -8.13 -9.60
N HIS A 355 -55.65 -9.36 -9.45
CA HIS A 355 -56.81 -9.88 -10.16
C HIS A 355 -58.01 -8.99 -9.85
N ALA A 356 -58.53 -8.28 -10.87
CA ALA A 356 -59.83 -7.66 -10.83
C ALA A 356 -60.84 -8.80 -10.81
N GLY A 357 -61.62 -8.93 -9.72
CA GLY A 357 -62.76 -9.82 -9.66
C GLY A 357 -63.94 -9.28 -10.48
N VAL A 358 -64.60 -10.17 -11.14
CA VAL A 358 -66.04 -10.15 -11.47
C VAL A 358 -66.62 -11.43 -10.90
#